data_375d27a7252724bf3de81c542696ff16
#
_entry.id   375d27a7252724bf3de81c542696ff16
#
_cell.length_a   1.000
_cell.length_b   1.000
_cell.length_c   1.000
_cell.angle_alpha   90.00
_cell.angle_beta   90.00
_cell.angle_gamma   90.00
#
_symmetry.space_group_name_H-M   'P 1'
#
loop_
_entity.id
_entity.type
_entity.pdbx_description
1 polymer ?
#
loop_
_entity_poly.entity_id
_entity_poly.type
_entity_poly.pdbx_seq_one_letter_code
_entity_poly.pdbx_strand_id
1 'polypeptide(L)'
;MSIASDMADNMMAFYTGNQSGQTPGLLPQPYYWWEGGALMGALIDYWYYTGDAKWNSIILQGLLFQVGPNNDYMPPNQTMTEGNDDQGFWAMAVLSAAEYNFPNPPASEPQWLALAQAVFNTQAARWDEAQCGGGLRWQIFQWNNGYNYKNSISQACFFNIAARLALYTGNETYAIWANRTWDWMIALKFMHEDSYYIYDGAHVETNCTEVVPYQWTYNAGAFLLGAAAMYNLTADSDPYASALWKERVDGLLSGTHVFFAGADNNIMLEVACERVHLCDLDQQSFKAYLARWMAAATKWAPWIHGTVKPLLDASASAAVQQCTGGDNGRMCGLMWTNNDGVWDGTTGIGQQMAAMEVVLATMIKKLEAPVTISTGGTSPGNFNAGSSDIGRTDSFTALEMMKPISTADRAGAYILTIIALVFIAGGMMFAFHDEATGRSFGERWKGLREELAPGGVLRVGGIKHLSSNDGRKDGEKGAEGDFHDINLDGPSTPASKLTSKHLQSPAASISVYSSHTAEFSWTMPRADEYPDEQPWRRAAREGDYAGAIDPNRGNGAGFGIIDTQLNNIPLDPASSITVPGNSTTDNGPRNQWMVSNSSRTLIRKDLKLEKKPLPGTPGLGKRQQGLGDRKL
;
A
#
# COMPACT_ATOMS: atom_id res chain seq x y z
N MET A 1 15.59 24.42 7.24
CA MET A 1 16.59 23.78 6.33
C MET A 1 17.48 22.82 7.10
N SER A 2 18.24 23.20 8.13
CA SER A 2 19.09 22.27 8.89
C SER A 2 18.32 21.09 9.49
N ILE A 3 17.15 21.33 10.11
CA ILE A 3 16.30 20.28 10.71
C ILE A 3 15.85 19.27 9.64
N ALA A 4 15.40 19.73 8.47
CA ALA A 4 15.00 18.82 7.40
C ALA A 4 16.17 18.00 6.84
N SER A 5 17.39 18.59 6.79
CA SER A 5 18.60 17.87 6.40
C SER A 5 18.97 16.80 7.42
N ASP A 6 18.92 17.11 8.71
CA ASP A 6 19.16 16.11 9.77
C ASP A 6 18.15 14.96 9.71
N MET A 7 16.87 15.26 9.44
CA MET A 7 15.82 14.25 9.28
C MET A 7 16.02 13.38 8.03
N ALA A 8 16.43 13.99 6.91
CA ALA A 8 16.77 13.25 5.70
C ALA A 8 17.98 12.31 5.94
N ASP A 9 18.99 12.76 6.65
CA ASP A 9 20.15 11.94 7.01
C ASP A 9 19.75 10.79 7.95
N ASN A 10 18.88 11.04 8.93
CA ASN A 10 18.34 10.01 9.82
C ASN A 10 17.49 8.99 9.06
N MET A 11 16.66 9.44 8.12
CA MET A 11 15.87 8.56 7.25
C MET A 11 16.78 7.69 6.38
N MET A 12 17.81 8.28 5.79
CA MET A 12 18.77 7.57 4.93
C MET A 12 19.70 6.63 5.71
N ALA A 13 19.80 6.73 7.04
CA ALA A 13 20.51 5.75 7.87
C ALA A 13 19.88 4.33 7.80
N PHE A 14 18.60 4.22 7.45
CA PHE A 14 17.91 2.94 7.24
C PHE A 14 18.10 2.37 5.82
N TYR A 15 18.60 3.16 4.87
CA TYR A 15 18.71 2.74 3.46
C TYR A 15 20.09 2.16 3.18
N THR A 16 20.13 0.95 2.66
CA THR A 16 21.37 0.26 2.29
C THR A 16 21.50 0.00 0.80
N GLY A 17 20.48 0.29 -0.01
CA GLY A 17 20.45 -0.01 -1.44
C GLY A 17 21.53 0.69 -2.28
N ASN A 18 22.21 1.69 -1.72
CA ASN A 18 23.36 2.36 -2.33
C ASN A 18 24.71 1.70 -1.99
N GLN A 19 24.72 0.63 -1.19
CA GLN A 19 25.94 -0.07 -0.79
C GLN A 19 26.27 -1.20 -1.77
N SER A 20 27.56 -1.55 -1.85
CA SER A 20 28.00 -2.65 -2.71
C SER A 20 27.33 -3.97 -2.34
N GLY A 21 26.78 -4.66 -3.34
CA GLY A 21 26.07 -5.93 -3.16
C GLY A 21 24.62 -5.82 -2.69
N GLN A 22 24.11 -4.60 -2.46
CA GLN A 22 22.72 -4.35 -2.15
C GLN A 22 21.93 -3.97 -3.42
N THR A 23 20.61 -4.05 -3.35
CA THR A 23 19.73 -3.76 -4.49
C THR A 23 19.26 -2.31 -4.43
N PRO A 24 19.57 -1.48 -5.45
CA PRO A 24 19.10 -0.10 -5.48
C PRO A 24 17.59 0.02 -5.42
N GLY A 25 17.10 0.95 -4.61
CA GLY A 25 15.67 1.18 -4.39
C GLY A 25 15.05 0.33 -3.29
N LEU A 26 15.73 -0.76 -2.83
CA LEU A 26 15.22 -1.58 -1.74
C LEU A 26 15.71 -1.11 -0.37
N LEU A 27 14.80 -1.16 0.59
CA LEU A 27 15.10 -1.10 2.00
C LEU A 27 15.46 -2.50 2.53
N PRO A 28 16.28 -2.61 3.57
CA PRO A 28 16.51 -3.90 4.23
C PRO A 28 15.25 -4.41 4.93
N GLN A 29 15.16 -5.71 5.16
CA GLN A 29 14.12 -6.28 6.00
C GLN A 29 14.12 -5.59 7.38
N PRO A 30 12.93 -5.31 7.98
CA PRO A 30 11.61 -5.86 7.63
C PRO A 30 10.77 -5.02 6.67
N TYR A 31 11.31 -3.93 6.11
CA TYR A 31 10.59 -3.00 5.25
C TYR A 31 10.13 -3.66 3.94
N TYR A 32 8.94 -3.25 3.47
CA TYR A 32 8.36 -3.73 2.24
C TYR A 32 8.89 -2.97 1.01
N TRP A 33 8.70 -3.56 -0.16
CA TRP A 33 9.19 -3.00 -1.43
C TRP A 33 8.60 -1.62 -1.76
N TRP A 34 7.30 -1.43 -1.51
CA TRP A 34 6.63 -0.16 -1.78
C TRP A 34 7.18 1.02 -0.96
N GLU A 35 7.67 0.75 0.25
CA GLU A 35 8.28 1.78 1.10
C GLU A 35 9.58 2.34 0.48
N GLY A 36 10.26 1.56 -0.38
CA GLY A 36 11.36 2.06 -1.21
C GLY A 36 10.88 3.13 -2.19
N GLY A 37 9.73 2.92 -2.85
CA GLY A 37 9.10 3.93 -3.70
C GLY A 37 8.67 5.17 -2.92
N ALA A 38 8.08 4.97 -1.74
CA ALA A 38 7.70 6.06 -0.84
C ALA A 38 8.92 6.89 -0.37
N LEU A 39 10.02 6.21 -0.02
CA LEU A 39 11.30 6.85 0.32
C LEU A 39 11.83 7.71 -0.83
N MET A 40 11.86 7.18 -2.06
CA MET A 40 12.33 7.96 -3.21
C MET A 40 11.45 9.19 -3.44
N GLY A 41 10.12 9.07 -3.26
CA GLY A 41 9.20 10.19 -3.28
C GLY A 41 9.51 11.25 -2.21
N ALA A 42 9.79 10.82 -0.97
CA ALA A 42 10.17 11.72 0.12
C ALA A 42 11.49 12.46 -0.14
N LEU A 43 12.45 11.81 -0.78
CA LEU A 43 13.71 12.44 -1.16
C LEU A 43 13.54 13.44 -2.33
N ILE A 44 12.59 13.18 -3.25
CA ILE A 44 12.23 14.15 -4.30
C ILE A 44 11.60 15.38 -3.66
N ASP A 45 10.70 15.21 -2.68
CA ASP A 45 10.15 16.32 -1.92
C ASP A 45 11.24 17.08 -1.16
N TYR A 46 12.16 16.39 -0.49
CA TYR A 46 13.31 17.01 0.16
C TYR A 46 14.10 17.90 -0.80
N TRP A 47 14.44 17.39 -1.99
CA TRP A 47 15.11 18.18 -3.03
C TRP A 47 14.26 19.39 -3.48
N TYR A 48 12.97 19.19 -3.75
CA TYR A 48 12.06 20.24 -4.20
C TYR A 48 11.92 21.38 -3.18
N TYR A 49 11.84 21.03 -1.89
CA TYR A 49 11.67 22.01 -0.81
C TYR A 49 12.97 22.72 -0.42
N THR A 50 14.11 22.06 -0.54
CA THR A 50 15.39 22.57 -0.02
C THR A 50 16.36 23.02 -1.09
N GLY A 51 16.24 22.50 -2.31
CA GLY A 51 17.22 22.64 -3.38
C GLY A 51 18.49 21.81 -3.17
N ASP A 52 18.56 20.99 -2.11
CA ASP A 52 19.72 20.16 -1.80
C ASP A 52 19.74 18.89 -2.66
N ALA A 53 20.74 18.77 -3.53
CA ALA A 53 20.91 17.67 -4.47
C ALA A 53 21.67 16.47 -3.89
N LYS A 54 21.93 16.44 -2.58
CA LYS A 54 22.75 15.40 -1.92
C LYS A 54 22.31 13.98 -2.27
N TRP A 55 21.02 13.74 -2.38
CA TRP A 55 20.44 12.40 -2.60
C TRP A 55 20.01 12.12 -4.04
N ASN A 56 20.16 13.08 -4.98
CA ASN A 56 19.63 12.96 -6.34
C ASN A 56 20.18 11.75 -7.10
N SER A 57 21.44 11.39 -6.92
CA SER A 57 22.04 10.21 -7.57
C SER A 57 21.42 8.89 -7.05
N ILE A 58 21.08 8.83 -5.77
CA ILE A 58 20.44 7.67 -5.14
C ILE A 58 18.99 7.55 -5.60
N ILE A 59 18.27 8.69 -5.68
CA ILE A 59 16.91 8.75 -6.22
C ILE A 59 16.88 8.21 -7.64
N LEU A 60 17.74 8.75 -8.52
CA LEU A 60 17.83 8.33 -9.92
C LEU A 60 18.12 6.83 -10.03
N GLN A 61 19.12 6.34 -9.30
CA GLN A 61 19.51 4.94 -9.30
C GLN A 61 18.38 4.03 -8.80
N GLY A 62 17.74 4.37 -7.67
CA GLY A 62 16.66 3.57 -7.07
C GLY A 62 15.44 3.48 -7.96
N LEU A 63 14.97 4.62 -8.48
CA LEU A 63 13.79 4.69 -9.34
C LEU A 63 14.00 3.92 -10.66
N LEU A 64 15.18 4.04 -11.30
CA LEU A 64 15.44 3.36 -12.56
C LEU A 64 15.71 1.86 -12.40
N PHE A 65 16.26 1.43 -11.26
CA PHE A 65 16.54 0.01 -11.04
C PHE A 65 15.25 -0.82 -10.87
N GLN A 66 14.19 -0.24 -10.31
CA GLN A 66 12.96 -0.93 -9.94
C GLN A 66 11.88 -0.92 -11.04
N VAL A 67 12.16 -0.35 -12.23
CA VAL A 67 11.14 -0.16 -13.29
C VAL A 67 10.55 -1.45 -13.87
N GLY A 68 11.27 -2.58 -13.78
CA GLY A 68 10.86 -3.83 -14.40
C GLY A 68 10.98 -3.85 -15.94
N PRO A 69 10.71 -4.99 -16.58
CA PRO A 69 10.95 -5.19 -18.03
C PRO A 69 10.02 -4.35 -18.92
N ASN A 70 8.84 -3.96 -18.43
CA ASN A 70 7.87 -3.14 -19.18
C ASN A 70 7.89 -1.67 -18.76
N ASN A 71 8.85 -1.27 -17.92
CA ASN A 71 8.96 0.08 -17.37
C ASN A 71 7.70 0.55 -16.62
N ASP A 72 7.03 -0.37 -15.93
CA ASP A 72 5.77 -0.15 -15.24
C ASP A 72 5.81 -0.51 -13.75
N TYR A 73 7.02 -0.53 -13.17
CA TYR A 73 7.24 -0.91 -11.76
C TYR A 73 6.67 -2.28 -11.40
N MET A 74 6.97 -3.27 -12.25
CA MET A 74 6.73 -4.68 -11.96
C MET A 74 8.03 -5.47 -12.15
N PRO A 75 9.06 -5.28 -11.28
CA PRO A 75 10.33 -5.98 -11.39
C PRO A 75 10.16 -7.46 -11.04
N PRO A 76 10.82 -8.39 -11.76
CA PRO A 76 10.55 -9.84 -11.67
C PRO A 76 10.71 -10.44 -10.27
N ASN A 77 11.51 -9.82 -9.41
CA ASN A 77 11.74 -10.27 -8.04
C ASN A 77 10.68 -9.79 -7.03
N GLN A 78 9.78 -8.89 -7.43
CA GLN A 78 8.70 -8.36 -6.61
C GLN A 78 7.32 -8.68 -7.18
N THR A 79 7.17 -8.68 -8.49
CA THR A 79 5.90 -8.78 -9.24
C THR A 79 4.93 -9.82 -8.66
N MET A 80 5.41 -10.99 -8.23
CA MET A 80 4.55 -12.08 -7.73
C MET A 80 3.85 -11.77 -6.39
N THR A 81 4.32 -10.78 -5.65
CA THR A 81 3.82 -10.38 -4.31
C THR A 81 3.27 -8.96 -4.28
N GLU A 82 3.22 -8.28 -5.42
CA GLU A 82 2.80 -6.87 -5.49
C GLU A 82 1.29 -6.68 -5.36
N GLY A 83 0.93 -5.62 -4.63
CA GLY A 83 -0.36 -4.97 -4.69
C GLY A 83 -0.43 -3.84 -5.74
N ASN A 84 -1.64 -3.44 -6.12
CA ASN A 84 -1.84 -2.28 -6.98
C ASN A 84 -1.41 -0.97 -6.32
N ASP A 85 -1.53 -0.88 -5.01
CA ASP A 85 -1.04 0.22 -4.17
C ASP A 85 0.49 0.26 -4.14
N ASP A 86 1.17 -0.89 -3.97
CA ASP A 86 2.63 -0.99 -4.00
C ASP A 86 3.20 -0.37 -5.29
N GLN A 87 2.70 -0.81 -6.44
CA GLN A 87 3.04 -0.26 -7.75
C GLN A 87 2.68 1.24 -7.86
N GLY A 88 1.54 1.63 -7.30
CA GLY A 88 1.05 3.01 -7.31
C GLY A 88 1.98 3.97 -6.59
N PHE A 89 2.59 3.59 -5.45
CA PHE A 89 3.54 4.44 -4.73
C PHE A 89 4.78 4.78 -5.54
N TRP A 90 5.34 3.82 -6.28
CA TRP A 90 6.44 4.09 -7.21
C TRP A 90 6.03 5.06 -8.32
N ALA A 91 4.84 4.89 -8.88
CA ALA A 91 4.32 5.78 -9.92
C ALA A 91 4.09 7.21 -9.41
N MET A 92 3.56 7.37 -8.20
CA MET A 92 3.36 8.69 -7.59
C MET A 92 4.68 9.40 -7.31
N ALA A 93 5.75 8.66 -6.99
CA ALA A 93 7.10 9.22 -6.82
C ALA A 93 7.65 9.77 -8.14
N VAL A 94 7.61 8.99 -9.24
CA VAL A 94 8.09 9.47 -10.54
C VAL A 94 7.21 10.55 -11.14
N LEU A 95 5.92 10.57 -10.84
CA LEU A 95 5.04 11.65 -11.24
C LEU A 95 5.39 12.96 -10.52
N SER A 96 5.74 12.89 -9.23
CA SER A 96 6.28 14.04 -8.49
C SER A 96 7.60 14.51 -9.09
N ALA A 97 8.50 13.60 -9.51
CA ALA A 97 9.73 13.96 -10.21
C ALA A 97 9.44 14.72 -11.51
N ALA A 98 8.46 14.28 -12.31
CA ALA A 98 8.05 14.98 -13.51
C ALA A 98 7.48 16.37 -13.22
N GLU A 99 6.57 16.47 -12.23
CA GLU A 99 5.87 17.70 -11.86
C GLU A 99 6.77 18.77 -11.21
N TYR A 100 7.81 18.36 -10.51
CA TYR A 100 8.77 19.27 -9.88
C TYR A 100 9.96 19.60 -10.78
N ASN A 101 9.98 19.11 -12.03
CA ASN A 101 11.13 19.21 -12.92
C ASN A 101 12.42 18.68 -12.27
N PHE A 102 12.32 17.58 -11.52
CA PHE A 102 13.49 16.85 -11.04
C PHE A 102 14.37 16.44 -12.24
N PRO A 103 15.70 16.45 -12.14
CA PRO A 103 16.55 16.11 -13.26
C PRO A 103 16.11 14.84 -13.98
N ASN A 104 15.84 14.94 -15.28
CA ASN A 104 15.42 13.80 -16.09
C ASN A 104 16.53 12.75 -16.18
N PRO A 105 16.18 11.45 -16.31
CA PRO A 105 17.14 10.42 -16.68
C PRO A 105 17.81 10.71 -18.01
N PRO A 106 18.98 10.10 -18.29
CA PRO A 106 19.54 10.08 -19.64
C PRO A 106 18.50 9.68 -20.69
N ALA A 107 18.59 10.22 -21.91
CA ALA A 107 17.59 9.97 -22.95
C ALA A 107 17.47 8.48 -23.37
N SER A 108 18.47 7.65 -23.05
CA SER A 108 18.44 6.20 -23.25
C SER A 108 17.64 5.44 -22.20
N GLU A 109 17.28 6.10 -21.09
CA GLU A 109 16.57 5.51 -19.97
C GLU A 109 15.09 5.89 -19.97
N PRO A 110 14.22 5.13 -19.30
CA PRO A 110 12.81 5.49 -19.14
C PRO A 110 12.66 6.85 -18.45
N GLN A 111 11.75 7.67 -18.98
CA GLN A 111 11.52 9.03 -18.49
C GLN A 111 10.41 9.05 -17.43
N TRP A 112 10.47 10.00 -16.48
CA TRP A 112 9.57 10.03 -15.33
C TRP A 112 8.10 10.02 -15.71
N LEU A 113 7.68 10.87 -16.65
CA LEU A 113 6.29 10.91 -17.11
C LEU A 113 5.88 9.61 -17.78
N ALA A 114 6.73 9.02 -18.61
CA ALA A 114 6.44 7.76 -19.30
C ALA A 114 6.27 6.59 -18.30
N LEU A 115 7.04 6.56 -17.22
CA LEU A 115 6.92 5.57 -16.15
C LEU A 115 5.58 5.69 -15.41
N ALA A 116 5.15 6.92 -15.08
CA ALA A 116 3.83 7.13 -14.47
C ALA A 116 2.68 6.71 -15.40
N GLN A 117 2.80 7.01 -16.70
CA GLN A 117 1.83 6.60 -17.72
C GLN A 117 1.79 5.08 -17.89
N ALA A 118 2.93 4.40 -17.79
CA ALA A 118 3.01 2.95 -17.86
C ALA A 118 2.24 2.28 -16.70
N VAL A 119 2.42 2.76 -15.48
CA VAL A 119 1.66 2.25 -14.32
C VAL A 119 0.18 2.53 -14.47
N PHE A 120 -0.21 3.75 -14.88
CA PHE A 120 -1.61 4.07 -15.13
C PHE A 120 -2.24 3.08 -16.12
N ASN A 121 -1.60 2.83 -17.26
CA ASN A 121 -2.11 1.92 -18.28
C ASN A 121 -2.24 0.48 -17.76
N THR A 122 -1.24 0.02 -17.02
CA THR A 122 -1.22 -1.32 -16.42
C THR A 122 -2.35 -1.47 -15.39
N GLN A 123 -2.58 -0.46 -14.55
CA GLN A 123 -3.67 -0.47 -13.56
C GLN A 123 -5.05 -0.33 -14.22
N ALA A 124 -5.20 0.53 -15.24
CA ALA A 124 -6.44 0.66 -15.99
C ALA A 124 -6.86 -0.68 -16.63
N ALA A 125 -5.88 -1.46 -17.14
CA ALA A 125 -6.14 -2.79 -17.69
C ALA A 125 -6.61 -3.81 -16.64
N ARG A 126 -6.29 -3.60 -15.34
CA ARG A 126 -6.70 -4.45 -14.22
C ARG A 126 -8.00 -4.00 -13.53
N TRP A 127 -8.67 -2.96 -14.04
CA TRP A 127 -9.97 -2.55 -13.51
C TRP A 127 -10.99 -3.68 -13.62
N ASP A 128 -11.46 -4.20 -12.47
CA ASP A 128 -12.24 -5.43 -12.38
C ASP A 128 -13.74 -5.15 -12.31
N GLU A 129 -14.40 -5.12 -13.47
CA GLU A 129 -15.85 -4.92 -13.58
C GLU A 129 -16.68 -6.15 -13.17
N ALA A 130 -16.06 -7.33 -13.14
CA ALA A 130 -16.77 -8.57 -12.82
C ALA A 130 -17.17 -8.67 -11.34
N GLN A 131 -16.46 -7.95 -10.47
CA GLN A 131 -16.72 -7.92 -9.04
C GLN A 131 -16.95 -6.48 -8.58
N CYS A 132 -17.96 -6.26 -7.74
CA CYS A 132 -18.28 -4.96 -7.16
C CYS A 132 -18.48 -3.82 -8.20
N GLY A 133 -18.82 -4.14 -9.46
CA GLY A 133 -19.06 -3.17 -10.52
C GLY A 133 -17.86 -2.33 -10.93
N GLY A 134 -16.64 -2.73 -10.64
CA GLY A 134 -15.40 -2.01 -10.95
C GLY A 134 -14.40 -2.00 -9.79
N GLY A 135 -13.36 -1.17 -9.93
CA GLY A 135 -12.33 -1.01 -8.91
C GLY A 135 -11.15 -1.96 -9.05
N LEU A 136 -10.01 -1.54 -8.53
CA LEU A 136 -8.81 -2.37 -8.45
C LEU A 136 -8.90 -3.27 -7.21
N ARG A 137 -8.37 -4.47 -7.33
CA ARG A 137 -8.12 -5.35 -6.18
C ARG A 137 -6.90 -4.82 -5.41
N TRP A 138 -6.78 -5.16 -4.12
CA TRP A 138 -5.55 -4.87 -3.39
C TRP A 138 -4.38 -5.60 -4.05
N GLN A 139 -4.38 -6.93 -4.01
CA GLN A 139 -3.33 -7.73 -4.62
C GLN A 139 -3.58 -7.99 -6.12
N ILE A 140 -2.49 -8.01 -6.91
CA ILE A 140 -2.56 -8.17 -8.36
C ILE A 140 -2.91 -9.61 -8.73
N PHE A 141 -2.39 -10.60 -7.99
CA PHE A 141 -2.49 -12.01 -8.33
C PHE A 141 -3.34 -12.81 -7.35
N GLN A 142 -4.10 -13.76 -7.88
CA GLN A 142 -5.09 -14.55 -7.16
C GLN A 142 -4.53 -15.49 -6.06
N TRP A 143 -3.23 -15.76 -6.07
CA TRP A 143 -2.58 -16.58 -5.04
C TRP A 143 -2.12 -15.76 -3.82
N ASN A 144 -2.21 -14.44 -3.88
CA ASN A 144 -1.85 -13.58 -2.76
C ASN A 144 -3.04 -13.35 -1.82
N ASN A 145 -2.76 -13.36 -0.52
CA ASN A 145 -3.73 -12.93 0.47
C ASN A 145 -4.12 -11.48 0.20
N GLY A 146 -5.43 -11.19 0.18
CA GLY A 146 -5.93 -9.86 -0.17
C GLY A 146 -6.31 -9.70 -1.65
N TYR A 147 -6.15 -10.73 -2.50
CA TYR A 147 -6.69 -10.68 -3.86
C TYR A 147 -8.22 -10.56 -3.89
N ASN A 148 -8.90 -11.12 -2.91
CA ASN A 148 -10.35 -11.03 -2.73
C ASN A 148 -10.80 -9.75 -2.01
N TYR A 149 -9.91 -8.76 -1.85
CA TYR A 149 -10.17 -7.50 -1.19
C TYR A 149 -9.95 -6.32 -2.14
N LYS A 150 -10.86 -5.36 -2.16
CA LYS A 150 -10.70 -4.07 -2.83
C LYS A 150 -10.50 -3.02 -1.74
N ASN A 151 -9.31 -2.42 -1.69
CA ASN A 151 -8.97 -1.40 -0.69
C ASN A 151 -9.03 0.01 -1.29
N SER A 152 -9.22 0.98 -0.43
CA SER A 152 -9.29 2.38 -0.84
C SER A 152 -7.94 2.92 -1.31
N ILE A 153 -6.81 2.40 -0.78
CA ILE A 153 -5.50 2.93 -1.20
C ILE A 153 -5.15 2.56 -2.64
N SER A 154 -5.50 1.37 -3.15
CA SER A 154 -5.32 1.05 -4.57
C SER A 154 -6.11 2.00 -5.47
N GLN A 155 -7.36 2.33 -5.07
CA GLN A 155 -8.17 3.32 -5.78
C GLN A 155 -7.59 4.72 -5.65
N ALA A 156 -7.10 5.09 -4.46
CA ALA A 156 -6.53 6.40 -4.18
C ALA A 156 -5.26 6.65 -5.00
N CYS A 157 -4.36 5.66 -5.09
CA CYS A 157 -3.18 5.73 -5.95
C CYS A 157 -3.59 5.91 -7.41
N PHE A 158 -4.51 5.07 -7.91
CA PHE A 158 -4.97 5.14 -9.29
C PHE A 158 -5.67 6.46 -9.62
N PHE A 159 -6.56 6.94 -8.74
CA PHE A 159 -7.21 8.24 -8.86
C PHE A 159 -6.20 9.40 -8.88
N ASN A 160 -5.25 9.39 -7.93
CA ASN A 160 -4.22 10.42 -7.80
C ASN A 160 -3.34 10.49 -9.06
N ILE A 161 -2.87 9.33 -9.54
CA ILE A 161 -2.08 9.24 -10.78
C ILE A 161 -2.89 9.73 -11.98
N ALA A 162 -4.14 9.29 -12.14
CA ALA A 162 -5.01 9.69 -13.24
C ALA A 162 -5.27 11.21 -13.24
N ALA A 163 -5.66 11.78 -12.09
CA ALA A 163 -5.95 13.21 -11.96
C ALA A 163 -4.72 14.08 -12.26
N ARG A 164 -3.55 13.70 -11.74
CA ARG A 164 -2.29 14.44 -11.96
C ARG A 164 -1.79 14.29 -13.40
N LEU A 165 -1.90 13.10 -14.01
CA LEU A 165 -1.60 12.90 -15.43
C LEU A 165 -2.52 13.73 -16.32
N ALA A 166 -3.82 13.84 -15.98
CA ALA A 166 -4.75 14.71 -16.71
C ALA A 166 -4.29 16.16 -16.66
N LEU A 167 -3.91 16.66 -15.48
CA LEU A 167 -3.45 18.04 -15.30
C LEU A 167 -2.11 18.30 -16.00
N TYR A 168 -1.16 17.34 -15.92
CA TYR A 168 0.16 17.48 -16.52
C TYR A 168 0.11 17.43 -18.05
N THR A 169 -0.71 16.54 -18.63
CA THR A 169 -0.71 16.26 -20.07
C THR A 169 -1.85 16.94 -20.84
N GLY A 170 -2.92 17.34 -20.15
CA GLY A 170 -4.16 17.80 -20.78
C GLY A 170 -4.96 16.69 -21.47
N ASN A 171 -4.60 15.41 -21.27
CA ASN A 171 -5.29 14.29 -21.92
C ASN A 171 -6.54 13.88 -21.13
N GLU A 172 -7.70 14.03 -21.78
CA GLU A 172 -9.02 13.76 -21.22
C GLU A 172 -9.20 12.30 -20.75
N THR A 173 -8.51 11.35 -21.37
CA THR A 173 -8.59 9.93 -20.96
C THR A 173 -8.29 9.74 -19.48
N TYR A 174 -7.29 10.43 -18.96
CA TYR A 174 -6.93 10.36 -17.53
C TYR A 174 -8.01 10.98 -16.65
N ALA A 175 -8.61 12.11 -17.08
CA ALA A 175 -9.71 12.75 -16.34
C ALA A 175 -10.96 11.87 -16.29
N ILE A 176 -11.27 11.14 -17.36
CA ILE A 176 -12.38 10.16 -17.40
C ILE A 176 -12.14 9.07 -16.35
N TRP A 177 -10.94 8.53 -16.25
CA TRP A 177 -10.61 7.51 -15.25
C TRP A 177 -10.63 8.05 -13.81
N ALA A 178 -10.20 9.29 -13.61
CA ALA A 178 -10.30 9.94 -12.29
C ALA A 178 -11.77 10.07 -11.87
N ASN A 179 -12.65 10.59 -12.74
CA ASN A 179 -14.09 10.66 -12.46
C ASN A 179 -14.68 9.27 -12.18
N ARG A 180 -14.36 8.28 -13.02
CA ARG A 180 -14.84 6.90 -12.86
C ARG A 180 -14.46 6.30 -11.52
N THR A 181 -13.23 6.50 -11.08
CA THR A 181 -12.75 6.00 -9.78
C THR A 181 -13.47 6.70 -8.64
N TRP A 182 -13.63 8.01 -8.72
CA TRP A 182 -14.39 8.78 -7.73
C TRP A 182 -15.83 8.29 -7.59
N ASP A 183 -16.53 8.17 -8.71
CA ASP A 183 -17.94 7.76 -8.75
C ASP A 183 -18.11 6.33 -8.20
N TRP A 184 -17.15 5.45 -8.48
CA TRP A 184 -17.12 4.10 -7.93
C TRP A 184 -16.94 4.10 -6.40
N MET A 185 -16.04 4.93 -5.86
CA MET A 185 -15.81 5.06 -4.42
C MET A 185 -17.07 5.52 -3.67
N ILE A 186 -17.79 6.48 -4.23
CA ILE A 186 -19.07 6.97 -3.68
C ILE A 186 -20.15 5.89 -3.78
N ALA A 187 -20.32 5.26 -4.94
CA ALA A 187 -21.36 4.26 -5.18
C ALA A 187 -21.27 3.06 -4.22
N LEU A 188 -20.04 2.64 -3.85
CA LEU A 188 -19.82 1.54 -2.91
C LEU A 188 -19.67 2.00 -1.46
N LYS A 189 -19.80 3.30 -1.19
CA LYS A 189 -19.65 3.89 0.15
C LYS A 189 -18.27 3.67 0.78
N PHE A 190 -17.25 3.45 -0.04
CA PHE A 190 -15.86 3.50 0.41
C PHE A 190 -15.48 4.94 0.77
N MET A 191 -16.11 5.91 0.10
CA MET A 191 -16.12 7.31 0.47
C MET A 191 -17.55 7.73 0.81
N HIS A 192 -17.76 8.31 1.99
CA HIS A 192 -19.07 8.76 2.45
C HIS A 192 -19.41 10.13 1.83
N GLU A 193 -20.60 10.28 1.26
CA GLU A 193 -21.00 11.49 0.51
C GLU A 193 -21.00 12.76 1.35
N ASP A 194 -21.49 12.68 2.61
CA ASP A 194 -21.67 13.87 3.44
C ASP A 194 -20.42 14.24 4.25
N SER A 195 -19.72 13.23 4.79
CA SER A 195 -18.55 13.46 5.66
C SER A 195 -17.22 13.41 4.93
N TYR A 196 -17.21 12.86 3.72
CA TYR A 196 -16.00 12.56 2.94
C TYR A 196 -14.99 11.68 3.69
N TYR A 197 -15.47 10.88 4.66
CA TYR A 197 -14.67 9.84 5.29
C TYR A 197 -14.36 8.75 4.29
N ILE A 198 -13.11 8.33 4.26
CA ILE A 198 -12.64 7.27 3.37
C ILE A 198 -12.31 6.06 4.22
N TYR A 199 -13.08 5.00 4.02
CA TYR A 199 -12.94 3.74 4.72
C TYR A 199 -11.94 2.82 4.02
N ASP A 200 -11.46 1.79 4.72
CA ASP A 200 -10.36 0.93 4.27
C ASP A 200 -10.66 0.16 2.99
N GLY A 201 -11.81 -0.52 2.92
CA GLY A 201 -12.19 -1.32 1.77
C GLY A 201 -13.25 -2.36 2.08
N ALA A 202 -13.42 -3.36 1.20
CA ALA A 202 -14.35 -4.46 1.41
C ALA A 202 -13.95 -5.72 0.63
N HIS A 203 -14.48 -6.87 1.08
CA HIS A 203 -14.29 -8.15 0.41
C HIS A 203 -15.24 -8.33 -0.78
N VAL A 204 -14.74 -8.94 -1.86
CA VAL A 204 -15.51 -9.18 -3.09
C VAL A 204 -16.61 -10.23 -2.91
N GLU A 205 -16.46 -11.15 -1.95
CA GLU A 205 -17.45 -12.19 -1.64
C GLU A 205 -18.78 -11.62 -1.18
N THR A 206 -18.76 -10.46 -0.53
CA THR A 206 -19.96 -9.72 -0.12
C THR A 206 -20.38 -8.69 -1.18
N ASN A 207 -19.82 -8.77 -2.39
CA ASN A 207 -19.99 -7.76 -3.44
C ASN A 207 -19.67 -6.33 -2.95
N CYS A 208 -18.66 -6.22 -2.09
CA CYS A 208 -18.18 -4.98 -1.46
C CYS A 208 -19.25 -4.21 -0.65
N THR A 209 -20.30 -4.87 -0.18
CA THR A 209 -21.37 -4.22 0.61
C THR A 209 -21.04 -4.08 2.09
N GLU A 210 -20.08 -4.86 2.59
CA GLU A 210 -19.61 -4.84 3.96
C GLU A 210 -18.30 -4.08 4.04
N VAL A 211 -18.38 -2.76 4.16
CA VAL A 211 -17.21 -1.87 4.18
C VAL A 211 -16.54 -1.93 5.55
N VAL A 212 -15.22 -2.14 5.56
CA VAL A 212 -14.36 -2.10 6.75
C VAL A 212 -14.14 -0.62 7.13
N PRO A 213 -14.63 -0.14 8.29
CA PRO A 213 -14.73 1.29 8.58
C PRO A 213 -13.46 1.94 9.13
N TYR A 214 -12.28 1.32 8.95
CA TYR A 214 -11.02 1.96 9.32
C TYR A 214 -10.73 3.15 8.40
N GLN A 215 -10.20 4.21 8.98
CA GLN A 215 -9.77 5.40 8.26
C GLN A 215 -8.26 5.57 8.43
N TRP A 216 -7.58 5.85 7.32
CA TRP A 216 -6.13 5.98 7.25
C TRP A 216 -5.75 7.31 6.62
N THR A 217 -4.75 7.98 7.18
CA THR A 217 -4.29 9.29 6.71
C THR A 217 -3.88 9.28 5.23
N TYR A 218 -3.24 8.24 4.74
CA TYR A 218 -2.77 8.15 3.36
C TYR A 218 -3.91 8.11 2.33
N ASN A 219 -5.05 7.46 2.64
CA ASN A 219 -6.22 7.46 1.78
C ASN A 219 -6.76 8.88 1.57
N ALA A 220 -6.96 9.61 2.66
CA ALA A 220 -7.50 10.96 2.63
C ALA A 220 -6.57 11.92 1.87
N GLY A 221 -5.26 11.82 2.12
CA GLY A 221 -4.26 12.66 1.45
C GLY A 221 -4.21 12.44 -0.06
N ALA A 222 -4.20 11.17 -0.52
CA ALA A 222 -4.13 10.85 -1.94
C ALA A 222 -5.35 11.35 -2.72
N PHE A 223 -6.56 11.19 -2.16
CA PHE A 223 -7.79 11.72 -2.78
C PHE A 223 -7.81 13.25 -2.75
N LEU A 224 -7.36 13.90 -1.68
CA LEU A 224 -7.32 15.37 -1.59
C LEU A 224 -6.43 15.98 -2.67
N LEU A 225 -5.23 15.43 -2.88
CA LEU A 225 -4.33 15.93 -3.92
C LEU A 225 -4.89 15.69 -5.33
N GLY A 226 -5.44 14.52 -5.60
CA GLY A 226 -6.07 14.21 -6.88
C GLY A 226 -7.28 15.12 -7.17
N ALA A 227 -8.13 15.37 -6.16
CA ALA A 227 -9.25 16.31 -6.30
C ALA A 227 -8.80 17.75 -6.57
N ALA A 228 -7.72 18.21 -5.93
CA ALA A 228 -7.12 19.51 -6.19
C ALA A 228 -6.56 19.61 -7.62
N ALA A 229 -5.97 18.52 -8.15
CA ALA A 229 -5.53 18.44 -9.54
C ALA A 229 -6.70 18.55 -10.52
N MET A 230 -7.80 17.82 -10.27
CA MET A 230 -9.01 17.89 -11.09
C MET A 230 -9.67 19.27 -11.05
N TYR A 231 -9.68 19.93 -9.88
CA TYR A 231 -10.13 21.31 -9.76
C TYR A 231 -9.28 22.23 -10.67
N ASN A 232 -7.95 22.15 -10.55
CA ASN A 232 -7.05 23.01 -11.34
C ASN A 232 -7.19 22.77 -12.84
N LEU A 233 -7.35 21.50 -13.26
CA LEU A 233 -7.60 21.13 -14.67
C LEU A 233 -8.85 21.79 -15.25
N THR A 234 -9.92 21.91 -14.45
CA THR A 234 -11.22 22.40 -14.90
C THR A 234 -11.45 23.88 -14.64
N ALA A 235 -10.58 24.53 -13.85
CA ALA A 235 -10.79 25.89 -13.35
C ALA A 235 -11.07 26.94 -14.44
N ASP A 236 -10.36 26.87 -15.55
CA ASP A 236 -10.48 27.82 -16.64
C ASP A 236 -11.36 27.33 -17.82
N SER A 237 -11.70 26.02 -17.85
CA SER A 237 -12.34 25.40 -19.01
C SER A 237 -13.80 25.01 -18.78
N ASP A 238 -14.17 24.60 -17.56
CA ASP A 238 -15.50 24.11 -17.22
C ASP A 238 -15.93 24.60 -15.81
N PRO A 239 -16.67 25.72 -15.73
CA PRO A 239 -17.11 26.27 -14.45
C PRO A 239 -17.97 25.33 -13.61
N TYR A 240 -18.74 24.44 -14.23
CA TYR A 240 -19.56 23.48 -13.50
C TYR A 240 -18.70 22.37 -12.87
N ALA A 241 -17.84 21.74 -13.66
CA ALA A 241 -16.90 20.75 -13.15
C ALA A 241 -15.95 21.36 -12.10
N SER A 242 -15.49 22.59 -12.32
CA SER A 242 -14.66 23.31 -11.36
C SER A 242 -15.36 23.52 -10.02
N ALA A 243 -16.63 23.96 -10.04
CA ALA A 243 -17.42 24.13 -8.80
C ALA A 243 -17.60 22.80 -8.07
N LEU A 244 -17.89 21.71 -8.79
CA LEU A 244 -18.02 20.36 -8.22
C LEU A 244 -16.70 19.89 -7.60
N TRP A 245 -15.57 20.05 -8.28
CA TRP A 245 -14.28 19.65 -7.76
C TRP A 245 -13.84 20.52 -6.57
N LYS A 246 -14.23 21.79 -6.57
CA LYS A 246 -14.01 22.65 -5.40
C LYS A 246 -14.76 22.14 -4.19
N GLU A 247 -16.04 21.76 -4.32
CA GLU A 247 -16.84 21.16 -3.26
C GLU A 247 -16.20 19.85 -2.74
N ARG A 248 -15.75 18.99 -3.66
CA ARG A 248 -15.05 17.74 -3.32
C ARG A 248 -13.75 17.98 -2.54
N VAL A 249 -12.96 19.00 -2.92
CA VAL A 249 -11.75 19.40 -2.18
C VAL A 249 -12.10 19.90 -0.78
N ASP A 250 -13.11 20.76 -0.66
CA ASP A 250 -13.55 21.30 0.63
C ASP A 250 -14.09 20.19 1.54
N GLY A 251 -14.86 19.25 0.98
CA GLY A 251 -15.37 18.07 1.68
C GLY A 251 -14.27 17.13 2.16
N LEU A 252 -13.33 16.77 1.29
CA LEU A 252 -12.18 15.94 1.66
C LEU A 252 -11.34 16.60 2.75
N LEU A 253 -11.06 17.89 2.63
CA LEU A 253 -10.33 18.62 3.66
C LEU A 253 -11.08 18.59 5.01
N SER A 254 -12.40 18.77 4.99
CA SER A 254 -13.23 18.60 6.19
C SER A 254 -13.14 17.20 6.76
N GLY A 255 -13.19 16.17 5.91
CA GLY A 255 -13.05 14.76 6.31
C GLY A 255 -11.71 14.43 6.96
N THR A 256 -10.63 15.18 6.63
CA THR A 256 -9.32 14.96 7.26
C THR A 256 -9.25 15.38 8.74
N HIS A 257 -10.24 16.12 9.25
CA HIS A 257 -10.21 16.56 10.65
C HIS A 257 -10.17 15.41 11.66
N VAL A 258 -10.66 14.23 11.28
CA VAL A 258 -10.58 13.01 12.13
C VAL A 258 -9.14 12.65 12.48
N PHE A 259 -8.17 13.01 11.64
CA PHE A 259 -6.75 12.74 11.82
C PHE A 259 -5.99 13.79 12.64
N PHE A 260 -6.70 14.69 13.29
CA PHE A 260 -6.08 15.73 14.10
C PHE A 260 -6.59 15.69 15.55
N ALA A 261 -5.68 15.79 16.50
CA ALA A 261 -5.96 15.77 17.94
C ALA A 261 -5.05 16.75 18.69
N GLY A 262 -4.92 16.60 20.01
CA GLY A 262 -4.24 17.53 20.88
C GLY A 262 -5.21 18.58 21.48
N ALA A 263 -4.70 19.55 22.21
CA ALA A 263 -5.52 20.54 22.91
C ALA A 263 -6.41 21.37 21.96
N ASP A 264 -5.88 21.66 20.75
CA ASP A 264 -6.56 22.48 19.75
C ASP A 264 -7.02 21.63 18.53
N ASN A 265 -7.00 20.30 18.62
CA ASN A 265 -7.30 19.36 17.52
C ASN A 265 -6.52 19.69 16.24
N ASN A 266 -5.24 19.98 16.35
CA ASN A 266 -4.40 20.44 15.24
C ASN A 266 -3.11 19.61 15.04
N ILE A 267 -2.87 18.57 15.85
CA ILE A 267 -1.72 17.68 15.73
C ILE A 267 -2.15 16.39 15.03
N MET A 268 -1.47 16.07 13.93
CA MET A 268 -1.77 14.89 13.12
C MET A 268 -1.45 13.58 13.85
N LEU A 269 -2.33 12.60 13.72
CA LEU A 269 -2.14 11.24 14.22
C LEU A 269 -2.74 10.22 13.26
N GLU A 270 -2.25 8.98 13.31
CA GLU A 270 -2.91 7.85 12.64
C GLU A 270 -4.01 7.29 13.56
N VAL A 271 -5.26 7.66 13.27
CA VAL A 271 -6.38 7.51 14.20
C VAL A 271 -6.71 6.06 14.52
N ALA A 272 -6.49 5.14 13.57
CA ALA A 272 -6.87 3.75 13.71
C ALA A 272 -5.93 2.93 14.61
N CYS A 273 -4.66 3.33 14.75
CA CYS A 273 -3.67 2.49 15.43
C CYS A 273 -2.78 3.22 16.45
N GLU A 274 -2.53 4.54 16.27
CA GLU A 274 -1.51 5.25 17.07
C GLU A 274 -1.87 5.33 18.55
N ARG A 275 -3.15 5.65 18.88
CA ARG A 275 -3.59 5.78 20.28
C ARG A 275 -3.53 4.49 21.09
N VAL A 276 -3.55 3.36 20.42
CA VAL A 276 -3.52 2.02 21.03
C VAL A 276 -2.16 1.34 20.89
N HIS A 277 -1.17 2.05 20.32
CA HIS A 277 0.19 1.55 20.07
C HIS A 277 0.22 0.27 19.22
N LEU A 278 -0.66 0.14 18.24
CA LEU A 278 -0.79 -1.02 17.37
C LEU A 278 -0.46 -0.72 15.90
N CYS A 279 0.13 0.45 15.60
CA CYS A 279 0.59 0.72 14.23
C CYS A 279 1.68 -0.26 13.84
N ASP A 280 1.43 -1.02 12.78
CA ASP A 280 2.43 -1.86 12.15
C ASP A 280 3.43 -1.03 11.33
N LEU A 281 4.33 -1.72 10.63
CA LEU A 281 5.43 -1.10 9.92
C LEU A 281 4.95 -0.12 8.84
N ASP A 282 3.93 -0.53 8.05
CA ASP A 282 3.33 0.29 7.00
C ASP A 282 2.70 1.57 7.57
N GLN A 283 1.86 1.38 8.58
CA GLN A 283 1.05 2.43 9.20
C GLN A 283 1.89 3.51 9.87
N GLN A 284 3.11 3.18 10.30
CA GLN A 284 4.06 4.14 10.88
C GLN A 284 4.51 5.21 9.88
N SER A 285 4.33 4.97 8.57
CA SER A 285 4.66 5.92 7.51
C SER A 285 3.49 6.79 7.05
N PHE A 286 2.22 6.41 7.32
CA PHE A 286 1.05 6.97 6.63
C PHE A 286 0.86 8.47 6.82
N LYS A 287 1.21 9.02 7.98
CA LYS A 287 1.17 10.47 8.23
C LYS A 287 2.06 11.29 7.29
N ALA A 288 3.16 10.68 6.80
CA ALA A 288 4.02 11.33 5.82
C ALA A 288 3.24 11.76 4.58
N TYR A 289 2.39 10.88 4.11
CA TYR A 289 1.65 11.09 2.85
C TYR A 289 0.53 12.09 3.00
N LEU A 290 -0.20 12.09 4.12
CA LEU A 290 -1.19 13.13 4.38
C LEU A 290 -0.53 14.51 4.45
N ALA A 291 0.59 14.65 5.17
CA ALA A 291 1.30 15.91 5.29
C ALA A 291 1.78 16.44 3.93
N ARG A 292 2.43 15.59 3.13
CA ARG A 292 2.89 15.86 1.76
C ARG A 292 1.76 16.37 0.87
N TRP A 293 0.68 15.57 0.80
CA TRP A 293 -0.41 15.82 -0.14
C TRP A 293 -1.34 16.94 0.28
N MET A 294 -1.54 17.18 1.58
CA MET A 294 -2.22 18.39 2.06
C MET A 294 -1.46 19.67 1.65
N ALA A 295 -0.15 19.67 1.83
CA ALA A 295 0.68 20.80 1.43
C ALA A 295 0.62 21.03 -0.09
N ALA A 296 0.88 19.97 -0.89
CA ALA A 296 0.86 20.04 -2.35
C ALA A 296 -0.50 20.49 -2.90
N ALA A 297 -1.61 20.02 -2.33
CA ALA A 297 -2.97 20.42 -2.72
C ALA A 297 -3.19 21.92 -2.65
N THR A 298 -2.53 22.63 -1.72
CA THR A 298 -2.62 24.10 -1.61
C THR A 298 -2.09 24.85 -2.83
N LYS A 299 -1.29 24.21 -3.68
CA LYS A 299 -0.76 24.79 -4.93
C LYS A 299 -1.80 24.84 -6.04
N TRP A 300 -2.67 23.87 -6.07
CA TRP A 300 -3.74 23.77 -7.07
C TRP A 300 -5.09 24.26 -6.55
N ALA A 301 -5.27 24.23 -5.23
CA ALA A 301 -6.46 24.70 -4.51
C ALA A 301 -6.06 25.76 -3.44
N PRO A 302 -5.62 26.96 -3.84
CA PRO A 302 -4.96 27.91 -2.94
C PRO A 302 -5.84 28.43 -1.79
N TRP A 303 -7.15 28.37 -1.90
CA TRP A 303 -8.06 28.79 -0.83
C TRP A 303 -7.98 27.92 0.41
N ILE A 304 -7.57 26.62 0.29
CA ILE A 304 -7.45 25.72 1.45
C ILE A 304 -6.20 26.02 2.30
N HIS A 305 -5.24 26.79 1.80
CA HIS A 305 -3.98 27.09 2.50
C HIS A 305 -4.21 27.67 3.92
N GLY A 306 -5.24 28.49 4.09
CA GLY A 306 -5.57 29.08 5.39
C GLY A 306 -5.96 28.07 6.45
N THR A 307 -6.58 26.96 6.06
CA THR A 307 -6.96 25.84 6.93
C THR A 307 -5.81 24.84 7.09
N VAL A 308 -5.12 24.49 6.01
CA VAL A 308 -4.06 23.48 6.00
C VAL A 308 -2.82 23.92 6.77
N LYS A 309 -2.40 25.17 6.59
CA LYS A 309 -1.14 25.66 7.20
C LYS A 309 -1.09 25.54 8.72
N PRO A 310 -2.08 25.98 9.50
CA PRO A 310 -2.06 25.83 10.96
C PRO A 310 -1.96 24.38 11.42
N LEU A 311 -2.63 23.45 10.73
CA LEU A 311 -2.60 22.00 11.02
C LEU A 311 -1.19 21.42 10.80
N LEU A 312 -0.56 21.78 9.68
CA LEU A 312 0.79 21.33 9.36
C LEU A 312 1.85 21.97 10.27
N ASP A 313 1.73 23.26 10.59
CA ASP A 313 2.67 23.96 11.49
C ASP A 313 2.64 23.37 12.91
N ALA A 314 1.45 23.10 13.44
CA ALA A 314 1.27 22.50 14.76
C ALA A 314 1.82 21.05 14.78
N SER A 315 1.49 20.26 13.76
CA SER A 315 1.98 18.89 13.61
C SER A 315 3.50 18.83 13.45
N ALA A 316 4.10 19.75 12.68
CA ALA A 316 5.55 19.86 12.52
C ALA A 316 6.24 20.20 13.83
N SER A 317 5.68 21.15 14.60
CA SER A 317 6.20 21.53 15.92
C SER A 317 6.18 20.34 16.89
N ALA A 318 5.08 19.57 16.88
CA ALA A 318 4.92 18.38 17.70
C ALA A 318 5.87 17.24 17.26
N ALA A 319 5.99 17.02 15.94
CA ALA A 319 6.91 16.01 15.38
C ALA A 319 8.38 16.30 15.78
N VAL A 320 8.82 17.56 15.68
CA VAL A 320 10.19 17.95 16.06
C VAL A 320 10.48 17.67 17.54
N GLN A 321 9.50 17.84 18.43
CA GLN A 321 9.65 17.52 19.86
C GLN A 321 9.88 16.01 20.10
N GLN A 322 9.39 15.15 19.22
CA GLN A 322 9.61 13.71 19.26
C GLN A 322 10.95 13.27 18.63
N CYS A 323 11.76 14.20 18.09
CA CYS A 323 13.04 13.89 17.43
C CYS A 323 14.23 13.97 18.42
N THR A 324 14.13 13.27 19.52
CA THR A 324 15.16 13.20 20.58
C THR A 324 15.63 11.78 20.88
N GLY A 325 15.23 10.82 20.02
CA GLY A 325 15.44 9.39 20.23
C GLY A 325 16.63 8.80 19.46
N GLY A 326 16.70 7.46 19.53
CA GLY A 326 17.75 6.68 18.91
C GLY A 326 19.14 6.89 19.53
N ASP A 327 20.14 6.17 19.02
CA ASP A 327 21.52 6.23 19.52
C ASP A 327 22.19 7.60 19.31
N ASN A 328 21.74 8.34 18.29
CA ASN A 328 22.27 9.67 17.97
C ASN A 328 21.52 10.81 18.70
N GLY A 329 20.50 10.50 19.48
CA GLY A 329 19.66 11.50 20.19
C GLY A 329 18.86 12.42 19.26
N ARG A 330 18.58 12.01 18.00
CA ARG A 330 17.91 12.83 16.97
C ARG A 330 16.88 12.07 16.14
N MET A 331 16.70 10.76 16.41
CA MET A 331 15.66 9.98 15.72
C MET A 331 14.28 10.42 16.19
N CYS A 332 13.35 10.50 15.24
CA CYS A 332 11.99 10.94 15.50
C CYS A 332 11.09 9.74 15.85
N GLY A 333 10.15 9.96 16.78
CA GLY A 333 9.11 9.01 17.15
C GLY A 333 7.83 9.19 16.35
N LEU A 334 6.89 8.24 16.55
CA LEU A 334 5.60 8.20 15.86
C LEU A 334 4.56 9.12 16.48
N MET A 335 4.45 9.13 17.83
CA MET A 335 3.32 9.71 18.56
C MET A 335 3.52 11.21 18.84
N TRP A 336 3.14 12.04 17.87
CA TRP A 336 3.28 13.51 18.00
C TRP A 336 2.32 14.13 19.02
N THR A 337 1.22 13.45 19.35
CA THR A 337 0.25 13.87 20.36
C THR A 337 0.69 13.59 21.80
N ASN A 338 1.90 13.05 22.00
CA ASN A 338 2.45 12.83 23.33
C ASN A 338 2.80 14.18 23.97
N ASN A 339 2.01 14.59 24.98
CA ASN A 339 2.00 15.94 25.52
C ASN A 339 3.20 16.27 26.43
N ASP A 340 4.02 15.30 26.80
CA ASP A 340 5.18 15.51 27.66
C ASP A 340 6.46 15.88 26.89
N GLY A 341 6.41 15.86 25.54
CA GLY A 341 7.55 16.16 24.68
C GLY A 341 8.68 15.11 24.78
N VAL A 342 8.40 13.97 25.39
CA VAL A 342 9.34 12.88 25.52
C VAL A 342 9.19 11.94 24.31
N TRP A 343 10.32 11.55 23.74
CA TRP A 343 10.35 10.56 22.68
C TRP A 343 9.58 9.28 23.07
N ASP A 344 8.71 8.79 22.21
CA ASP A 344 7.80 7.69 22.46
C ASP A 344 8.48 6.30 22.44
N GLY A 345 9.79 6.24 22.26
CA GLY A 345 10.56 4.99 22.21
C GLY A 345 10.56 4.31 20.84
N THR A 346 9.81 4.82 19.86
CA THR A 346 9.76 4.24 18.51
C THR A 346 10.76 4.93 17.57
N THR A 347 11.30 4.18 16.62
CA THR A 347 12.10 4.72 15.51
C THR A 347 12.06 3.76 14.33
N GLY A 348 12.12 4.31 13.14
CA GLY A 348 12.08 3.57 11.89
C GLY A 348 12.03 4.53 10.71
N ILE A 349 12.08 3.99 9.50
CA ILE A 349 12.05 4.84 8.31
C ILE A 349 10.71 5.59 8.18
N GLY A 350 9.59 4.95 8.56
CA GLY A 350 8.26 5.56 8.50
C GLY A 350 8.16 6.79 9.39
N GLN A 351 8.66 6.71 10.63
CA GLN A 351 8.69 7.83 11.58
C GLN A 351 9.55 8.99 11.07
N GLN A 352 10.76 8.68 10.55
CA GLN A 352 11.66 9.70 9.99
C GLN A 352 11.02 10.38 8.77
N MET A 353 10.42 9.60 7.88
CA MET A 353 9.71 10.11 6.69
C MET A 353 8.56 11.02 7.10
N ALA A 354 7.71 10.58 8.03
CA ALA A 354 6.57 11.37 8.49
C ALA A 354 7.00 12.71 9.11
N ALA A 355 8.03 12.69 9.96
CA ALA A 355 8.57 13.91 10.59
C ALA A 355 9.20 14.86 9.55
N MET A 356 9.95 14.33 8.58
CA MET A 356 10.55 15.13 7.52
C MET A 356 9.48 15.77 6.63
N GLU A 357 8.49 15.02 6.19
CA GLU A 357 7.44 15.50 5.30
C GLU A 357 6.59 16.61 5.93
N VAL A 358 6.20 16.44 7.19
CA VAL A 358 5.42 17.50 7.86
C VAL A 358 6.24 18.78 8.09
N VAL A 359 7.55 18.66 8.32
CA VAL A 359 8.46 19.82 8.43
C VAL A 359 8.64 20.51 7.07
N LEU A 360 8.86 19.75 6.00
CA LEU A 360 8.95 20.27 4.62
C LEU A 360 7.67 21.00 4.23
N ALA A 361 6.50 20.42 4.53
CA ALA A 361 5.18 20.96 4.23
C ALA A 361 4.97 22.39 4.76
N THR A 362 5.60 22.77 5.88
CA THR A 362 5.53 24.15 6.40
C THR A 362 6.11 25.20 5.46
N MET A 363 6.96 24.79 4.51
CA MET A 363 7.64 25.67 3.56
C MET A 363 6.90 25.82 2.22
N ILE A 364 5.80 25.08 1.98
CA ILE A 364 5.11 24.99 0.69
C ILE A 364 4.80 26.34 0.03
N LYS A 365 4.44 27.35 0.83
CA LYS A 365 4.09 28.69 0.31
C LYS A 365 5.19 29.33 -0.52
N LYS A 366 6.45 29.01 -0.24
CA LYS A 366 7.63 29.63 -0.86
C LYS A 366 8.02 28.98 -2.19
N LEU A 367 7.42 27.85 -2.52
CA LEU A 367 7.77 27.07 -3.71
C LEU A 367 6.92 27.47 -4.91
N GLU A 368 7.44 27.25 -6.10
CA GLU A 368 6.65 27.29 -7.32
C GLU A 368 5.60 26.16 -7.30
N ALA A 369 4.52 26.32 -8.04
CA ALA A 369 3.55 25.24 -8.19
C ALA A 369 4.14 24.12 -9.04
N PRO A 370 3.71 22.84 -8.84
CA PRO A 370 4.05 21.76 -9.76
C PRO A 370 3.61 22.10 -11.17
N VAL A 371 4.40 21.68 -12.18
CA VAL A 371 4.10 22.01 -13.57
C VAL A 371 2.84 21.31 -14.07
N THR A 372 2.13 21.98 -14.98
CA THR A 372 0.89 21.54 -15.60
C THR A 372 1.00 21.65 -17.11
N ILE A 373 -0.04 21.25 -17.85
CA ILE A 373 -0.09 21.44 -19.32
C ILE A 373 0.12 22.91 -19.73
N SER A 374 -0.33 23.86 -18.91
CA SER A 374 -0.20 25.30 -19.21
C SER A 374 1.18 25.87 -18.88
N THR A 375 1.91 25.30 -17.94
CA THR A 375 3.26 25.74 -17.54
C THR A 375 4.38 24.92 -18.18
N GLY A 376 4.07 23.71 -18.62
CA GLY A 376 4.97 22.79 -19.31
C GLY A 376 5.97 22.11 -18.38
N GLY A 377 6.20 20.83 -18.60
CA GLY A 377 7.23 20.05 -17.90
C GLY A 377 8.36 19.63 -18.85
N THR A 378 9.47 19.17 -18.28
CA THR A 378 10.65 18.74 -19.05
C THR A 378 10.70 17.25 -19.32
N SER A 379 9.88 16.43 -18.61
CA SER A 379 9.92 14.98 -18.73
C SER A 379 9.12 14.50 -19.95
N PRO A 380 9.74 13.80 -20.92
CA PRO A 380 9.02 13.19 -22.04
C PRO A 380 8.05 12.10 -21.59
N GLY A 381 6.87 12.09 -22.18
CA GLY A 381 5.84 11.06 -21.94
C GLY A 381 5.77 10.02 -23.06
N ASN A 382 5.09 8.91 -22.73
CA ASN A 382 4.65 7.88 -23.67
C ASN A 382 3.27 7.35 -23.27
N PHE A 383 2.24 7.82 -23.96
CA PHE A 383 0.85 7.45 -23.68
C PHE A 383 0.58 5.93 -23.79
N ASN A 384 1.36 5.21 -24.59
CA ASN A 384 1.24 3.77 -24.80
C ASN A 384 2.26 2.95 -23.98
N ALA A 385 2.90 3.54 -22.98
CA ALA A 385 3.87 2.84 -22.13
C ALA A 385 3.17 1.79 -21.24
N GLY A 386 3.95 0.81 -20.80
CA GLY A 386 3.48 -0.25 -19.90
C GLY A 386 2.90 -1.47 -20.60
N SER A 387 2.49 -2.47 -19.83
CA SER A 387 1.84 -3.69 -20.30
C SER A 387 0.36 -3.69 -19.97
N SER A 388 -0.48 -4.04 -20.94
CA SER A 388 -1.91 -4.25 -20.73
C SER A 388 -2.26 -5.67 -20.24
N ASP A 389 -1.30 -6.58 -20.21
CA ASP A 389 -1.58 -8.01 -20.06
C ASP A 389 -1.22 -8.57 -18.68
N ILE A 390 -0.36 -7.90 -17.91
CA ILE A 390 0.06 -8.37 -16.59
C ILE A 390 -1.05 -8.16 -15.55
N GLY A 391 -1.41 -9.23 -14.86
CA GLY A 391 -2.43 -9.23 -13.80
C GLY A 391 -3.87 -9.46 -14.29
N ARG A 392 -4.11 -9.67 -15.60
CA ARG A 392 -5.40 -10.17 -16.07
C ARG A 392 -5.51 -11.66 -15.74
N THR A 393 -6.54 -11.99 -14.98
CA THR A 393 -6.75 -13.34 -14.41
C THR A 393 -6.99 -14.44 -15.42
N ASP A 394 -7.34 -14.07 -16.65
CA ASP A 394 -7.65 -14.97 -17.75
C ASP A 394 -6.42 -15.36 -18.57
N SER A 395 -5.27 -14.68 -18.40
CA SER A 395 -4.10 -14.83 -19.29
C SER A 395 -2.87 -15.43 -18.62
N PHE A 396 -2.77 -15.40 -17.28
CA PHE A 396 -1.56 -15.85 -16.59
C PHE A 396 -1.88 -16.83 -15.47
N THR A 397 -1.36 -18.03 -15.62
CA THR A 397 -1.17 -18.93 -14.49
C THR A 397 0.18 -18.57 -13.83
N ALA A 398 0.29 -18.75 -12.51
CA ALA A 398 1.57 -18.61 -11.80
C ALA A 398 2.72 -19.38 -12.51
N LEU A 399 2.37 -20.41 -13.25
CA LEU A 399 3.31 -21.24 -14.02
C LEU A 399 3.93 -20.50 -15.21
N GLU A 400 3.20 -19.57 -15.85
CA GLU A 400 3.68 -18.82 -17.03
C GLU A 400 4.64 -17.69 -16.65
N MET A 401 4.49 -17.16 -15.42
CA MET A 401 5.40 -16.14 -14.87
C MET A 401 6.69 -16.75 -14.30
N MET A 402 6.70 -18.05 -13.98
CA MET A 402 7.91 -18.74 -13.55
C MET A 402 8.85 -18.92 -14.75
N LYS A 403 10.14 -18.63 -14.54
CA LYS A 403 11.15 -19.00 -15.52
C LYS A 403 10.98 -20.47 -15.90
N PRO A 404 11.05 -20.82 -17.18
CA PRO A 404 10.98 -22.22 -17.59
C PRO A 404 11.94 -23.05 -16.75
N ILE A 405 11.44 -24.13 -16.15
CA ILE A 405 12.24 -25.01 -15.30
C ILE A 405 13.45 -25.49 -16.11
N SER A 406 14.63 -25.02 -15.74
CA SER A 406 15.86 -25.35 -16.41
C SER A 406 16.29 -26.79 -16.13
N THR A 407 17.21 -27.31 -16.93
CA THR A 407 17.81 -28.63 -16.67
C THR A 407 18.54 -28.67 -15.32
N ALA A 408 19.08 -27.52 -14.87
CA ALA A 408 19.71 -27.38 -13.56
C ALA A 408 18.71 -27.47 -12.41
N ASP A 409 17.52 -26.85 -12.54
CA ASP A 409 16.45 -26.92 -11.54
C ASP A 409 15.94 -28.35 -11.37
N ARG A 410 15.76 -29.08 -12.49
CA ARG A 410 15.37 -30.50 -12.47
C ARG A 410 16.43 -31.36 -11.79
N ALA A 411 17.71 -31.15 -12.12
CA ALA A 411 18.82 -31.88 -11.50
C ALA A 411 18.87 -31.57 -9.99
N GLY A 412 18.69 -30.31 -9.57
CA GLY A 412 18.60 -29.93 -8.17
C GLY A 412 17.43 -30.61 -7.43
N ALA A 413 16.26 -30.62 -8.04
CA ALA A 413 15.08 -31.31 -7.49
C ALA A 413 15.30 -32.81 -7.30
N TYR A 414 15.90 -33.50 -8.29
CA TYR A 414 16.24 -34.91 -8.17
C TYR A 414 17.24 -35.17 -7.05
N ILE A 415 18.28 -34.34 -6.93
CA ILE A 415 19.30 -34.48 -5.87
C ILE A 415 18.64 -34.33 -4.50
N LEU A 416 17.82 -33.31 -4.29
CA LEU A 416 17.11 -33.08 -3.03
C LEU A 416 16.15 -34.24 -2.71
N THR A 417 15.43 -34.72 -3.70
CA THR A 417 14.52 -35.88 -3.52
C THR A 417 15.29 -37.14 -3.11
N ILE A 418 16.43 -37.42 -3.74
CA ILE A 418 17.27 -38.59 -3.39
C ILE A 418 17.81 -38.43 -1.97
N ILE A 419 18.29 -37.23 -1.60
CA ILE A 419 18.78 -36.95 -0.24
C ILE A 419 17.64 -37.15 0.79
N ALA A 420 16.45 -36.63 0.55
CA ALA A 420 15.29 -36.80 1.42
C ALA A 420 14.91 -38.29 1.58
N LEU A 421 14.90 -39.05 0.48
CA LEU A 421 14.63 -40.48 0.53
C LEU A 421 15.70 -41.25 1.31
N VAL A 422 16.97 -40.89 1.18
CA VAL A 422 18.06 -41.48 1.98
C VAL A 422 17.90 -41.19 3.46
N PHE A 423 17.53 -39.93 3.84
CA PHE A 423 17.25 -39.57 5.23
C PHE A 423 16.02 -40.29 5.79
N ILE A 424 14.94 -40.44 4.99
CA ILE A 424 13.74 -41.17 5.41
C ILE A 424 14.09 -42.67 5.60
N ALA A 425 14.79 -43.28 4.65
CA ALA A 425 15.21 -44.67 4.75
C ALA A 425 16.15 -44.87 5.94
N GLY A 426 17.13 -43.97 6.14
CA GLY A 426 18.04 -44.00 7.31
C GLY A 426 17.31 -43.83 8.64
N GLY A 427 16.33 -42.91 8.68
CA GLY A 427 15.48 -42.68 9.85
C GLY A 427 14.60 -43.89 10.17
N MET A 428 14.00 -44.54 9.15
CA MET A 428 13.28 -45.79 9.33
C MET A 428 14.18 -46.92 9.84
N MET A 429 15.38 -47.05 9.28
CA MET A 429 16.35 -48.03 9.77
C MET A 429 16.77 -47.76 11.21
N PHE A 430 16.95 -46.52 11.60
CA PHE A 430 17.24 -46.12 12.99
C PHE A 430 16.06 -46.43 13.92
N ALA A 431 14.82 -46.10 13.50
CA ALA A 431 13.60 -46.34 14.29
C ALA A 431 13.32 -47.85 14.51
N PHE A 432 13.75 -48.72 13.58
CA PHE A 432 13.67 -50.16 13.74
C PHE A 432 14.89 -50.75 14.46
N HIS A 433 15.78 -49.93 14.93
CA HIS A 433 16.93 -50.36 15.76
C HIS A 433 16.42 -50.66 17.16
N ASP A 434 16.34 -51.93 17.48
CA ASP A 434 16.09 -52.41 18.85
C ASP A 434 17.40 -52.45 19.65
N GLU A 435 17.61 -51.45 20.51
CA GLU A 435 18.80 -51.35 21.36
C GLU A 435 18.93 -52.51 22.37
N ALA A 436 17.81 -53.18 22.67
CA ALA A 436 17.79 -54.29 23.65
C ALA A 436 18.43 -55.59 23.11
N THR A 437 18.63 -55.75 21.78
CA THR A 437 19.15 -57.01 21.22
C THR A 437 20.65 -57.04 21.01
N GLY A 438 21.38 -55.93 21.20
CA GLY A 438 22.85 -55.84 21.09
C GLY A 438 23.44 -56.27 19.73
N ARG A 439 22.61 -56.42 18.66
CA ARG A 439 23.08 -56.81 17.35
C ARG A 439 23.68 -55.66 16.59
N SER A 440 24.82 -55.87 15.94
CA SER A 440 25.48 -54.85 15.13
C SER A 440 24.64 -54.50 13.89
N PHE A 441 24.79 -53.25 13.40
CA PHE A 441 24.12 -52.75 12.19
C PHE A 441 24.30 -53.67 10.96
N GLY A 442 25.48 -54.30 10.83
CA GLY A 442 25.79 -55.25 9.75
C GLY A 442 24.98 -56.54 9.80
N GLU A 443 24.73 -57.08 10.99
CA GLU A 443 23.92 -58.29 11.16
C GLU A 443 22.44 -58.07 10.89
N ARG A 444 21.94 -56.86 11.18
CA ARG A 444 20.55 -56.48 10.85
C ARG A 444 20.34 -56.23 9.37
N TRP A 445 21.32 -55.56 8.75
CA TRP A 445 21.28 -55.34 7.31
C TRP A 445 21.28 -56.67 6.53
N LYS A 446 21.98 -57.65 7.05
CA LYS A 446 21.98 -59.01 6.50
C LYS A 446 20.63 -59.70 6.65
N GLY A 447 19.98 -59.58 7.80
CA GLY A 447 18.63 -60.11 8.04
C GLY A 447 17.57 -59.43 7.15
N LEU A 448 17.61 -58.12 7.04
CA LEU A 448 16.67 -57.34 6.18
C LEU A 448 16.85 -57.70 4.67
N ARG A 449 18.10 -57.93 4.27
CA ARG A 449 18.42 -58.33 2.89
C ARG A 449 17.95 -59.76 2.57
N GLU A 450 17.95 -60.65 3.58
CA GLU A 450 17.40 -62.01 3.44
C GLU A 450 15.87 -62.01 3.43
N GLU A 451 15.20 -61.08 4.15
CA GLU A 451 13.74 -60.93 4.11
C GLU A 451 13.22 -60.26 2.84
N LEU A 452 14.01 -59.38 2.19
CA LEU A 452 13.67 -58.69 0.95
C LEU A 452 14.11 -59.44 -0.33
N ALA A 453 14.75 -60.59 -0.21
CA ALA A 453 15.12 -61.42 -1.37
C ALA A 453 13.89 -62.02 -2.04
N PRO A 454 13.88 -62.17 -3.41
CA PRO A 454 12.74 -62.74 -4.11
C PRO A 454 12.48 -64.19 -3.63
N GLY A 455 11.42 -64.35 -2.85
CA GLY A 455 11.02 -65.62 -2.21
C GLY A 455 10.90 -65.57 -0.69
N GLY A 456 11.28 -64.47 -0.04
CA GLY A 456 11.11 -64.28 1.39
C GLY A 456 9.68 -63.94 1.77
N VAL A 457 9.09 -64.73 2.64
CA VAL A 457 7.73 -64.48 3.15
C VAL A 457 7.80 -63.47 4.26
N LEU A 458 7.22 -62.29 4.08
CA LEU A 458 7.00 -61.29 5.12
C LEU A 458 6.15 -61.90 6.26
N ARG A 459 6.76 -62.28 7.36
CA ARG A 459 6.05 -62.62 8.60
C ARG A 459 5.71 -61.31 9.31
N VAL A 460 4.52 -60.80 9.06
CA VAL A 460 3.91 -59.77 9.92
C VAL A 460 3.58 -60.44 11.25
N GLY A 461 4.27 -60.02 12.33
CA GLY A 461 4.07 -60.52 13.68
C GLY A 461 2.63 -60.42 14.13
N GLY A 462 2.02 -61.59 14.38
CA GLY A 462 0.63 -61.74 14.72
C GLY A 462 0.28 -61.09 16.07
N ILE A 463 -0.79 -60.34 16.03
CA ILE A 463 -1.55 -59.94 17.22
C ILE A 463 -2.15 -61.24 17.84
N LYS A 464 -1.69 -61.60 19.04
CA LYS A 464 -2.29 -62.69 19.80
C LYS A 464 -3.67 -62.23 20.30
N HIS A 465 -4.70 -62.81 19.78
CA HIS A 465 -6.02 -62.88 20.39
C HIS A 465 -5.94 -63.65 21.70
N LEU A 466 -6.32 -63.02 22.78
CA LEU A 466 -6.65 -63.66 24.05
C LEU A 466 -8.05 -64.26 23.91
N SER A 467 -8.13 -65.58 23.81
CA SER A 467 -9.34 -66.37 24.05
C SER A 467 -9.19 -67.03 25.41
N SER A 468 -10.18 -66.83 26.26
CA SER A 468 -10.35 -67.45 27.57
C SER A 468 -10.52 -68.96 27.48
N ASN A 469 -9.84 -69.74 28.30
CA ASN A 469 -10.50 -70.77 29.12
C ASN A 469 -9.55 -71.44 30.12
N ASP A 470 -9.96 -71.35 31.35
CA ASP A 470 -10.07 -72.34 32.42
C ASP A 470 -8.88 -73.26 32.78
N GLY A 471 -8.56 -73.24 34.11
CA GLY A 471 -8.12 -74.44 34.80
C GLY A 471 -6.94 -74.31 35.75
N ARG A 472 -7.25 -73.90 37.01
CA ARG A 472 -6.72 -74.44 38.30
C ARG A 472 -5.21 -74.79 38.45
N LYS A 473 -4.57 -74.17 39.38
CA LYS A 473 -4.20 -74.61 40.73
C LYS A 473 -2.85 -74.06 41.20
N ASP A 474 -2.87 -73.48 42.38
CA ASP A 474 -2.01 -73.61 43.55
C ASP A 474 -0.54 -73.08 43.54
N GLY A 475 -0.31 -72.19 44.46
CA GLY A 475 0.90 -72.20 45.26
C GLY A 475 1.60 -70.84 45.53
N GLU A 476 1.17 -70.17 46.53
CA GLU A 476 1.83 -69.63 47.71
C GLU A 476 3.07 -68.70 47.58
N LYS A 477 2.92 -67.58 48.32
CA LYS A 477 3.91 -66.79 49.12
C LYS A 477 4.79 -65.85 48.33
N GLY A 478 4.92 -64.58 48.56
CA GLY A 478 4.70 -63.78 49.76
C GLY A 478 5.71 -62.63 49.75
N ALA A 479 5.32 -61.55 50.43
CA ALA A 479 6.10 -60.40 50.87
C ALA A 479 6.19 -59.18 49.95
N GLU A 480 5.43 -58.15 50.18
CA GLU A 480 5.54 -57.00 51.09
C GLU A 480 6.88 -56.27 51.08
N GLY A 481 6.84 -54.95 50.91
CA GLY A 481 7.85 -53.99 51.33
C GLY A 481 7.87 -52.75 50.46
N ASP A 482 7.06 -51.86 50.74
CA ASP A 482 7.11 -50.51 51.33
C ASP A 482 8.03 -49.47 50.67
N PHE A 483 7.37 -48.38 50.32
CA PHE A 483 7.64 -46.92 50.47
C PHE A 483 9.07 -46.48 50.84
N HIS A 484 9.59 -45.46 50.15
CA HIS A 484 9.84 -44.13 50.72
C HIS A 484 10.25 -43.09 49.68
N ASP A 485 9.53 -41.97 49.73
CA ASP A 485 9.97 -40.63 49.34
C ASP A 485 11.28 -40.23 50.00
N ILE A 486 12.10 -39.38 49.36
CA ILE A 486 12.80 -38.25 50.00
C ILE A 486 13.26 -37.22 48.92
N ASN A 487 12.97 -36.01 49.30
CA ASN A 487 13.25 -34.69 48.76
C ASN A 487 14.70 -34.21 48.98
N LEU A 488 15.06 -33.13 48.25
CA LEU A 488 15.80 -31.95 48.66
C LEU A 488 17.27 -31.72 48.18
N ASP A 489 17.38 -30.55 47.57
CA ASP A 489 18.36 -29.46 47.67
C ASP A 489 19.78 -29.56 47.05
N GLY A 490 20.06 -28.45 46.27
CA GLY A 490 21.38 -28.07 45.76
C GLY A 490 22.45 -27.73 46.82
N PRO A 491 23.60 -27.12 46.54
CA PRO A 491 23.77 -25.83 45.87
C PRO A 491 25.09 -25.58 45.06
N SER A 492 25.08 -24.42 44.33
CA SER A 492 26.14 -23.39 44.09
C SER A 492 27.57 -23.72 43.64
N THR A 493 27.90 -23.12 42.50
CA THR A 493 29.11 -22.40 42.00
C THR A 493 30.50 -22.60 42.72
N PRO A 494 31.68 -22.29 42.07
CA PRO A 494 31.99 -21.06 41.36
C PRO A 494 32.96 -21.12 40.14
N ALA A 495 33.14 -19.93 39.54
CA ALA A 495 34.01 -19.54 38.45
C ALA A 495 35.52 -19.79 38.62
N SER A 496 36.26 -19.92 37.51
CA SER A 496 37.58 -19.31 37.36
C SER A 496 37.99 -19.12 35.89
N LYS A 497 38.59 -17.97 35.67
CA LYS A 497 39.27 -17.40 34.50
C LYS A 497 40.39 -18.27 33.95
N LEU A 498 40.70 -18.14 32.64
CA LEU A 498 42.04 -17.76 32.15
C LEU A 498 42.10 -17.72 30.60
N THR A 499 42.30 -16.53 30.07
CA THR A 499 43.24 -15.95 29.09
C THR A 499 43.74 -16.73 27.88
N SER A 500 43.41 -16.15 26.71
CA SER A 500 44.20 -15.75 25.52
C SER A 500 45.31 -16.63 24.94
N LYS A 501 45.27 -16.84 23.59
CA LYS A 501 46.22 -16.31 22.59
C LYS A 501 45.98 -16.90 21.18
N HIS A 502 45.87 -16.00 20.20
CA HIS A 502 46.25 -16.03 18.79
C HIS A 502 46.57 -17.35 18.09
N LEU A 503 45.91 -17.56 16.90
CA LEU A 503 46.61 -17.72 15.61
C LEU A 503 45.63 -17.67 14.42
N GLN A 504 46.12 -17.06 13.34
CA GLN A 504 45.43 -16.65 12.10
C GLN A 504 45.12 -17.80 11.13
N SER A 505 43.95 -17.71 10.46
CA SER A 505 43.63 -17.81 9.02
C SER A 505 43.98 -19.06 8.17
N PRO A 506 43.35 -19.23 6.98
CA PRO A 506 41.96 -19.04 6.57
C PRO A 506 41.37 -20.31 5.91
N ALA A 507 40.10 -20.50 5.97
CA ALA A 507 39.42 -21.46 5.07
C ALA A 507 38.08 -20.86 4.62
N ALA A 508 37.89 -20.90 3.31
CA ALA A 508 36.74 -20.43 2.59
C ALA A 508 35.44 -21.13 3.05
N SER A 509 34.50 -20.35 3.58
CA SER A 509 33.15 -20.81 3.85
C SER A 509 32.24 -20.49 2.65
N ILE A 510 31.81 -21.55 1.97
CA ILE A 510 30.70 -21.49 1.02
C ILE A 510 29.43 -21.31 1.84
N SER A 511 28.84 -20.11 1.78
CA SER A 511 27.55 -19.81 2.33
C SER A 511 26.47 -20.42 1.44
N VAL A 512 25.87 -21.52 1.88
CA VAL A 512 24.62 -22.04 1.32
C VAL A 512 23.49 -21.19 1.86
N TYR A 513 22.92 -20.32 1.05
CA TYR A 513 21.68 -19.61 1.37
C TYR A 513 20.53 -20.63 1.44
N SER A 514 20.12 -20.95 2.63
CA SER A 514 18.84 -21.59 2.92
C SER A 514 17.77 -20.51 2.88
N SER A 515 16.97 -20.49 1.83
CA SER A 515 15.74 -19.74 1.78
C SER A 515 14.74 -20.39 2.74
N HIS A 516 14.69 -19.90 3.97
CA HIS A 516 13.50 -20.08 4.78
C HIS A 516 12.47 -19.04 4.30
N THR A 517 11.53 -19.50 3.48
CA THR A 517 10.23 -18.87 3.36
C THR A 517 9.54 -19.06 4.72
N ALA A 518 9.67 -18.09 5.60
CA ALA A 518 8.73 -17.93 6.68
C ALA A 518 7.41 -17.51 6.03
N GLU A 519 6.47 -18.44 5.93
CA GLU A 519 5.07 -18.11 5.70
C GLU A 519 4.58 -17.27 6.88
N PHE A 520 4.72 -15.95 6.77
CA PHE A 520 3.92 -15.03 7.58
C PHE A 520 2.56 -14.94 6.91
N SER A 521 1.67 -15.82 7.31
CA SER A 521 0.25 -15.71 7.06
C SER A 521 -0.28 -14.54 7.88
N TRP A 522 -0.45 -13.37 7.25
CA TRP A 522 -1.30 -12.32 7.77
C TRP A 522 -2.75 -12.74 7.55
N THR A 523 -3.29 -13.51 8.48
CA THR A 523 -4.73 -13.56 8.67
C THR A 523 -5.10 -12.27 9.39
N MET A 524 -5.77 -11.34 8.72
CA MET A 524 -6.52 -10.31 9.45
C MET A 524 -7.42 -11.05 10.45
N PRO A 525 -7.40 -10.69 11.75
CA PRO A 525 -8.29 -11.31 12.71
C PRO A 525 -9.72 -11.12 12.23
N ARG A 526 -10.51 -12.18 12.19
CA ARG A 526 -11.95 -12.06 11.92
C ARG A 526 -12.56 -11.15 12.98
N ALA A 527 -13.56 -10.37 12.56
CA ALA A 527 -14.24 -9.41 13.43
C ALA A 527 -14.82 -10.02 14.72
N ASP A 528 -14.91 -11.34 14.78
CA ASP A 528 -15.43 -12.18 15.87
C ASP A 528 -14.32 -12.72 16.81
N GLU A 529 -13.03 -12.50 16.52
CA GLU A 529 -11.90 -12.96 17.38
C GLU A 529 -11.49 -11.95 18.46
N TYR A 530 -12.07 -10.75 18.49
CA TYR A 530 -11.81 -9.77 19.53
C TYR A 530 -12.82 -9.90 20.69
N PRO A 531 -12.39 -9.78 21.96
CA PRO A 531 -13.32 -9.79 23.09
C PRO A 531 -14.36 -8.67 22.95
N ASP A 532 -15.62 -8.97 23.27
CA ASP A 532 -16.80 -8.11 23.06
C ASP A 532 -16.82 -6.77 23.81
N GLU A 533 -15.78 -6.40 24.56
CA GLU A 533 -15.75 -5.25 25.47
C GLU A 533 -14.77 -4.13 25.11
N GLN A 534 -14.33 -4.00 23.85
CA GLN A 534 -13.46 -2.89 23.47
C GLN A 534 -14.29 -1.61 23.25
N PRO A 535 -13.94 -0.46 23.88
CA PRO A 535 -14.72 0.80 23.84
C PRO A 535 -14.99 1.31 22.41
N TRP A 536 -14.09 1.05 21.46
CA TRP A 536 -14.24 1.47 20.06
C TRP A 536 -15.25 0.63 19.26
N ARG A 537 -15.52 -0.64 19.63
CA ARG A 537 -16.58 -1.45 19.02
C ARG A 537 -17.96 -0.91 19.37
N ARG A 538 -18.11 -0.31 20.54
CA ARG A 538 -19.34 0.36 20.96
C ARG A 538 -19.55 1.64 20.16
N ALA A 539 -18.51 2.46 20.00
CA ALA A 539 -18.54 3.67 19.18
C ALA A 539 -18.83 3.39 17.69
N ALA A 540 -18.30 2.31 17.13
CA ALA A 540 -18.56 1.89 15.75
C ALA A 540 -20.00 1.44 15.51
N ARG A 541 -20.66 0.84 16.52
CA ARG A 541 -22.07 0.42 16.43
C ARG A 541 -23.05 1.56 16.66
N GLU A 542 -22.68 2.56 17.45
CA GLU A 542 -23.52 3.69 17.81
C GLU A 542 -23.34 4.91 16.88
N GLY A 543 -22.42 4.83 15.88
CA GLY A 543 -22.15 5.91 14.93
C GLY A 543 -21.47 7.13 15.54
N ASP A 544 -20.97 7.02 16.77
CA ASP A 544 -20.53 8.14 17.58
C ASP A 544 -18.99 8.14 17.77
N TYR A 545 -18.26 8.55 16.74
CA TYR A 545 -16.81 8.78 16.84
C TYR A 545 -16.43 10.13 17.50
N ALA A 546 -17.45 10.98 17.85
CA ALA A 546 -17.25 12.29 18.45
C ALA A 546 -17.35 12.30 19.99
N GLY A 547 -17.63 11.18 20.63
CA GLY A 547 -18.10 11.10 22.00
C GLY A 547 -17.10 10.60 23.05
N ALA A 548 -15.89 11.13 23.12
CA ALA A 548 -15.05 10.98 24.31
C ALA A 548 -14.54 12.34 24.81
N ILE A 549 -15.44 13.29 25.02
CA ILE A 549 -15.16 14.54 25.78
C ILE A 549 -16.11 14.54 26.97
N ASP A 550 -15.52 14.49 28.16
CA ASP A 550 -16.16 14.61 29.48
C ASP A 550 -16.97 15.94 29.57
N PRO A 551 -18.30 15.88 29.84
CA PRO A 551 -19.13 17.09 29.90
C PRO A 551 -18.98 17.92 31.19
N ASN A 552 -18.05 17.63 32.09
CA ASN A 552 -17.92 18.24 33.41
C ASN A 552 -16.73 19.18 33.61
N ARG A 553 -16.28 19.92 32.58
CA ARG A 553 -15.48 21.15 32.84
C ARG A 553 -16.15 22.36 32.20
N GLY A 554 -16.90 23.07 33.06
CA GLY A 554 -17.52 24.32 32.69
C GLY A 554 -16.55 25.47 32.55
N ASN A 555 -16.78 26.32 31.57
CA ASN A 555 -17.11 27.76 31.70
C ASN A 555 -17.18 28.43 30.31
N GLY A 556 -18.34 28.88 29.98
CA GLY A 556 -18.67 30.24 29.58
C GLY A 556 -18.34 30.71 28.16
N ALA A 557 -19.29 30.57 27.25
CA ALA A 557 -19.89 31.67 26.48
C ALA A 557 -20.83 31.06 25.41
N GLY A 558 -22.10 31.45 25.46
CA GLY A 558 -23.19 30.83 24.72
C GLY A 558 -23.27 31.26 23.26
N PHE A 559 -23.79 30.33 22.45
CA PHE A 559 -24.68 30.63 21.34
C PHE A 559 -25.75 29.53 21.30
N GLY A 560 -27.02 29.99 21.27
CA GLY A 560 -28.20 29.20 21.46
C GLY A 560 -28.48 28.25 20.32
N ILE A 561 -28.83 27.03 20.71
CA ILE A 561 -29.45 26.01 19.84
C ILE A 561 -30.94 26.06 20.10
N ILE A 562 -31.73 26.28 19.04
CA ILE A 562 -33.18 26.13 19.05
C ILE A 562 -33.50 24.67 18.91
N ASP A 563 -34.06 24.10 19.97
CA ASP A 563 -34.61 22.77 20.07
C ASP A 563 -36.02 22.76 19.45
N THR A 564 -36.26 21.95 18.41
CA THR A 564 -37.62 21.63 17.97
C THR A 564 -37.81 20.12 17.97
N GLN A 565 -38.40 19.66 19.05
CA GLN A 565 -39.08 18.37 19.13
C GLN A 565 -40.24 18.33 18.13
N LEU A 566 -40.38 17.27 17.35
CA LEU A 566 -41.63 16.87 16.72
C LEU A 566 -41.86 15.38 16.96
N ASN A 567 -42.82 15.15 17.86
CA ASN A 567 -43.45 13.85 18.12
C ASN A 567 -44.43 13.47 17.00
N ASN A 568 -44.38 12.19 16.66
CA ASN A 568 -45.46 11.30 16.20
C ASN A 568 -46.77 11.88 15.65
N ILE A 569 -47.07 11.59 14.36
CA ILE A 569 -48.45 11.45 13.84
C ILE A 569 -48.47 10.33 12.78
N PRO A 570 -49.52 9.47 12.74
CA PRO A 570 -49.61 8.27 11.92
C PRO A 570 -50.05 8.54 10.47
N LEU A 571 -49.69 7.65 9.57
CA LEU A 571 -50.14 7.58 8.19
C LEU A 571 -51.61 7.21 8.07
N ASP A 572 -52.38 7.94 7.24
CA ASP A 572 -53.58 7.43 6.56
C ASP A 572 -53.69 8.10 5.15
N PRO A 573 -54.23 7.38 4.13
CA PRO A 573 -54.06 7.72 2.73
C PRO A 573 -55.32 8.40 2.13
N ALA A 574 -55.08 9.10 1.00
CA ALA A 574 -56.02 9.59 0.02
C ALA A 574 -56.72 10.94 0.28
N SER A 575 -56.29 11.93 -0.53
CA SER A 575 -57.26 12.82 -1.23
C SER A 575 -56.56 13.66 -2.30
N SER A 576 -57.11 13.54 -3.50
CA SER A 576 -56.90 14.36 -4.69
C SER A 576 -57.33 15.80 -4.46
N ILE A 577 -56.54 16.79 -4.91
CA ILE A 577 -57.05 18.15 -5.17
C ILE A 577 -56.45 18.66 -6.47
N THR A 578 -57.37 19.11 -7.31
CA THR A 578 -57.30 19.69 -8.64
C THR A 578 -56.65 21.05 -8.68
N VAL A 579 -55.98 21.31 -9.82
CA VAL A 579 -55.40 22.55 -10.27
C VAL A 579 -56.46 23.52 -10.85
N PRO A 580 -56.27 24.83 -10.82
CA PRO A 580 -56.60 25.61 -12.02
C PRO A 580 -55.36 26.35 -12.57
N GLY A 581 -55.30 26.28 -13.92
CA GLY A 581 -54.24 26.86 -14.70
C GLY A 581 -54.38 28.38 -14.93
N ASN A 582 -53.31 28.98 -15.41
CA ASN A 582 -53.42 29.98 -16.45
C ASN A 582 -52.14 30.03 -17.32
N SER A 583 -52.42 30.21 -18.59
CA SER A 583 -51.60 30.24 -19.79
C SER A 583 -50.59 31.38 -19.80
N THR A 584 -49.40 31.16 -20.40
CA THR A 584 -48.94 31.89 -21.60
C THR A 584 -47.67 31.24 -22.16
N THR A 585 -47.69 31.05 -23.44
CA THR A 585 -46.74 30.71 -24.48
C THR A 585 -45.31 31.19 -24.28
N ASP A 586 -44.28 30.29 -24.43
CA ASP A 586 -43.28 30.53 -25.48
C ASP A 586 -42.47 29.23 -25.80
N ASN A 587 -42.04 29.14 -27.08
CA ASN A 587 -41.48 27.98 -27.75
C ASN A 587 -39.97 27.90 -27.59
N GLY A 588 -39.45 26.69 -27.29
CA GLY A 588 -38.04 26.31 -27.46
C GLY A 588 -37.81 24.84 -27.10
N PRO A 589 -37.07 24.07 -27.88
CA PRO A 589 -37.09 22.60 -27.77
C PRO A 589 -36.25 22.09 -26.59
N ARG A 590 -36.91 21.33 -25.75
CA ARG A 590 -36.27 20.52 -24.68
C ARG A 590 -35.87 19.16 -25.24
N ASN A 591 -34.59 18.85 -25.17
CA ASN A 591 -34.10 17.48 -25.29
C ASN A 591 -34.34 16.71 -24.00
N GLN A 592 -35.29 15.78 -24.03
CA GLN A 592 -35.50 14.77 -23.02
C GLN A 592 -34.61 13.56 -23.32
N TRP A 593 -33.77 13.14 -22.38
CA TRP A 593 -33.14 11.84 -22.40
C TRP A 593 -33.99 10.88 -21.56
N MET A 594 -34.65 9.95 -22.26
CA MET A 594 -35.25 8.76 -21.63
C MET A 594 -34.20 7.64 -21.64
N VAL A 595 -33.96 7.05 -20.47
CA VAL A 595 -33.21 5.79 -20.33
C VAL A 595 -34.15 4.64 -20.67
N SER A 596 -33.85 3.87 -21.72
CA SER A 596 -34.49 2.61 -22.03
C SER A 596 -33.42 1.51 -22.12
N ASN A 597 -33.54 0.52 -21.25
CA ASN A 597 -32.86 -0.76 -21.33
C ASN A 597 -33.25 -1.51 -22.61
N SER A 598 -32.30 -1.82 -23.48
CA SER A 598 -32.33 -3.02 -24.33
C SER A 598 -31.01 -3.23 -25.06
N SER A 599 -30.43 -4.40 -24.83
CA SER A 599 -29.35 -4.99 -25.64
C SER A 599 -29.68 -5.04 -27.12
N ARG A 600 -28.75 -4.61 -27.97
CA ARG A 600 -28.49 -5.21 -29.31
C ARG A 600 -27.45 -4.43 -30.11
N THR A 601 -26.36 -5.12 -30.45
CA THR A 601 -25.58 -5.14 -31.69
C THR A 601 -25.44 -3.81 -32.49
N LEU A 602 -24.25 -3.20 -32.44
CA LEU A 602 -23.86 -2.09 -33.32
C LEU A 602 -23.18 -2.62 -34.58
N ILE A 603 -23.85 -2.38 -35.71
CA ILE A 603 -23.35 -2.51 -37.09
C ILE A 603 -22.62 -1.22 -37.45
N ARG A 604 -21.38 -1.33 -37.89
CA ARG A 604 -20.58 -0.25 -38.50
C ARG A 604 -21.28 0.32 -39.73
N LYS A 605 -21.44 1.65 -39.76
CA LYS A 605 -21.71 2.40 -41.00
C LYS A 605 -20.61 3.43 -41.19
N ASP A 606 -19.93 3.31 -42.33
CA ASP A 606 -18.93 4.23 -42.85
C ASP A 606 -19.57 5.59 -43.19
N LEU A 607 -19.07 6.67 -42.64
CA LEU A 607 -19.38 8.04 -43.06
C LEU A 607 -18.21 8.59 -43.89
N LYS A 608 -18.45 8.75 -45.19
CA LYS A 608 -17.61 9.52 -46.11
C LYS A 608 -17.72 11.01 -45.78
N LEU A 609 -16.62 11.66 -45.51
CA LEU A 609 -16.49 13.11 -45.43
C LEU A 609 -16.19 13.68 -46.83
N GLU A 610 -17.12 14.44 -47.37
CA GLU A 610 -16.90 15.30 -48.54
C GLU A 610 -16.13 16.56 -48.16
N LYS A 611 -15.02 16.82 -48.87
CA LYS A 611 -14.23 18.05 -48.79
C LYS A 611 -14.87 19.14 -49.61
N LYS A 612 -15.26 20.29 -49.03
CA LYS A 612 -15.52 21.55 -49.71
C LYS A 612 -14.25 22.41 -49.78
N PRO A 613 -13.94 23.06 -50.90
CA PRO A 613 -12.76 23.89 -51.04
C PRO A 613 -12.98 25.32 -50.51
N LEU A 614 -11.90 25.88 -49.92
CA LEU A 614 -11.79 27.29 -49.49
C LEU A 614 -11.41 28.21 -50.64
N PRO A 615 -11.87 29.48 -50.66
CA PRO A 615 -11.59 30.44 -51.73
C PRO A 615 -10.21 31.10 -51.55
N GLY A 616 -9.63 31.46 -52.69
CA GLY A 616 -8.27 31.88 -52.92
C GLY A 616 -7.85 33.24 -52.35
N THR A 617 -6.56 33.35 -52.07
CA THR A 617 -5.82 34.58 -51.83
C THR A 617 -5.03 35.00 -53.06
N PRO A 618 -4.89 36.31 -53.35
CA PRO A 618 -4.09 36.80 -54.48
C PRO A 618 -2.62 36.98 -54.08
N GLY A 619 -1.73 36.65 -55.01
CA GLY A 619 -0.31 36.76 -54.84
C GLY A 619 0.26 38.18 -55.08
N LEU A 620 1.49 38.34 -54.65
CA LEU A 620 2.52 39.32 -55.07
C LEU A 620 3.77 38.94 -54.28
N GLY A 621 4.95 38.73 -54.75
CA GLY A 621 5.72 39.23 -55.86
C GLY A 621 7.16 38.89 -55.49
N LYS A 622 7.90 38.30 -56.43
CA LYS A 622 9.35 37.99 -56.33
C LYS A 622 10.18 39.25 -56.11
N ARG A 623 11.20 39.20 -55.29
CA ARG A 623 12.51 39.81 -55.59
C ARG A 623 13.65 39.02 -54.99
N GLN A 624 14.65 38.83 -55.84
CA GLN A 624 15.91 38.17 -55.70
C GLN A 624 16.95 39.03 -54.97
N GLN A 625 17.95 38.33 -54.46
CA GLN A 625 19.39 38.62 -54.38
C GLN A 625 19.95 39.43 -53.22
N GLY A 626 21.00 38.86 -52.67
CA GLY A 626 22.14 39.55 -52.13
C GLY A 626 22.97 38.74 -51.16
N LEU A 627 24.04 38.14 -51.67
CA LEU A 627 25.18 37.57 -50.94
C LEU A 627 25.81 38.57 -49.96
N GLY A 628 26.39 38.06 -48.89
CA GLY A 628 27.37 38.81 -48.07
C GLY A 628 27.90 37.99 -46.90
N ASP A 629 29.00 37.27 -47.18
CA ASP A 629 29.95 36.78 -46.19
C ASP A 629 30.45 37.89 -45.26
N ARG A 630 30.58 37.58 -43.95
CA ARG A 630 31.83 37.86 -43.21
C ARG A 630 31.79 37.24 -41.78
N LYS A 631 32.87 36.50 -41.57
CA LYS A 631 33.48 36.13 -40.31
C LYS A 631 33.56 37.29 -39.29
N LEU A 632 33.26 36.99 -38.08
CA LEU A 632 34.17 36.94 -36.91
C LEU A 632 33.45 36.31 -35.75
#